data_a63b4996ae6cc3fbb8804f4c4a06947f
#
_entry.id   a63b4996ae6cc3fbb8804f4c4a06947f
#
_cell.length_a   1.000
_cell.length_b   1.000
_cell.length_c   1.000
_cell.angle_alpha   90.00
_cell.angle_beta   90.00
_cell.angle_gamma   90.00
#
_symmetry.space_group_name_H-M   'P 1'
#
loop_
_entity.id
_entity.type
_entity.pdbx_description
1 polymer ?
#
loop_
_entity_poly.entity_id
_entity_poly.type
_entity_poly.pdbx_seq_one_letter_code
_entity_poly.pdbx_strand_id
1 'polypeptide(L)'
;MIFIKKSSNTINFIIFTMLLTGGFYPAQKVFALSGREIMEKVNARDEGDRSTGEMEMILIDKKGKKRVRKLKTFGRKKDKDTLSLMFFLSPADVKNTGFLTYDYNESGKDDDQWLYLPALRKTKRIAAGDKSGSFMGSDLNYSDMTTPDLDLYDYTLMKETEVRGNKVWQIKAVPKSKDEAKKSGYSKSVIFIRQDNYVMIRAVRWVHKKRRNKYLDVKKLVKIDR
;
A
#
# COMPACT_ATOMS: atom_id res chain seq x y z
N MET A 1 -49.66 30.58 -78.33
CA MET A 1 -49.84 32.01 -77.97
C MET A 1 -49.41 32.07 -76.50
N ILE A 2 -48.21 32.49 -76.23
CA ILE A 2 -47.54 32.32 -74.95
C ILE A 2 -47.44 33.71 -74.29
N PHE A 3 -47.99 33.86 -73.07
CA PHE A 3 -47.79 35.06 -72.26
C PHE A 3 -46.81 34.77 -71.15
N ILE A 4 -45.67 35.51 -71.14
CA ILE A 4 -44.67 35.48 -70.12
C ILE A 4 -44.97 36.60 -69.14
N LYS A 5 -45.23 36.23 -67.84
CA LYS A 5 -45.42 37.20 -66.78
C LYS A 5 -44.11 37.23 -65.91
N LYS A 6 -43.47 38.39 -65.94
CA LYS A 6 -42.27 38.68 -65.18
C LYS A 6 -42.67 38.96 -63.74
N SER A 7 -42.21 38.10 -62.80
CA SER A 7 -42.38 38.33 -61.37
C SER A 7 -41.03 38.76 -60.77
N SER A 8 -41.04 39.94 -60.18
CA SER A 8 -39.92 40.51 -59.44
C SER A 8 -39.94 39.94 -58.00
N ASN A 9 -39.01 39.13 -57.70
CA ASN A 9 -38.80 38.71 -56.29
C ASN A 9 -37.56 39.41 -55.71
N THR A 10 -37.82 40.32 -54.81
CA THR A 10 -36.83 40.97 -53.95
C THR A 10 -36.37 39.96 -52.96
N ILE A 11 -35.11 39.51 -53.06
CA ILE A 11 -34.48 38.59 -52.08
C ILE A 11 -33.94 39.46 -50.93
N ASN A 12 -34.62 39.39 -49.79
CA ASN A 12 -34.08 39.90 -48.52
C ASN A 12 -32.99 39.01 -48.04
N PHE A 13 -31.75 39.48 -48.08
CA PHE A 13 -30.58 38.79 -47.46
C PHE A 13 -30.60 39.11 -45.98
N ILE A 14 -31.07 38.16 -45.13
CA ILE A 14 -30.93 38.23 -43.72
C ILE A 14 -29.53 37.69 -43.39
N ILE A 15 -28.62 38.60 -43.07
CA ILE A 15 -27.28 38.22 -42.52
C ILE A 15 -27.47 37.76 -41.07
N PHE A 16 -27.47 36.47 -40.88
CA PHE A 16 -27.44 35.86 -39.52
C PHE A 16 -26.02 35.94 -39.00
N THR A 17 -25.72 36.99 -38.22
CA THR A 17 -24.42 37.12 -37.52
C THR A 17 -24.40 36.13 -36.37
N MET A 18 -23.80 34.98 -36.60
CA MET A 18 -23.55 33.96 -35.55
C MET A 18 -22.43 34.47 -34.62
N LEU A 19 -22.82 35.09 -33.52
CA LEU A 19 -21.89 35.42 -32.42
C LEU A 19 -21.35 34.12 -31.83
N LEU A 20 -20.16 33.71 -32.26
CA LEU A 20 -19.35 32.69 -31.62
C LEU A 20 -18.87 33.25 -30.25
N THR A 21 -19.71 33.14 -29.23
CA THR A 21 -19.26 33.29 -27.87
C THR A 21 -18.42 32.05 -27.54
N GLY A 22 -17.13 32.11 -27.84
CA GLY A 22 -16.16 31.14 -27.39
C GLY A 22 -16.13 31.17 -25.85
N GLY A 23 -16.94 30.32 -25.23
CA GLY A 23 -16.89 30.12 -23.81
C GLY A 23 -15.50 29.62 -23.44
N PHE A 24 -14.72 30.49 -22.84
CA PHE A 24 -13.45 30.12 -22.21
C PHE A 24 -13.81 29.26 -20.99
N TYR A 25 -13.96 27.93 -21.19
CA TYR A 25 -14.03 27.00 -20.07
C TYR A 25 -12.63 26.94 -19.50
N PRO A 26 -12.41 27.43 -18.27
CA PRO A 26 -11.12 27.25 -17.62
C PRO A 26 -10.89 25.73 -17.53
N ALA A 27 -9.86 25.25 -18.18
CA ALA A 27 -9.43 23.86 -18.01
C ALA A 27 -9.19 23.65 -16.52
N GLN A 28 -10.08 22.93 -15.85
CA GLN A 28 -9.87 22.53 -14.48
C GLN A 28 -8.58 21.70 -14.48
N LYS A 29 -7.53 22.25 -13.88
CA LYS A 29 -6.32 21.49 -13.61
C LYS A 29 -6.75 20.33 -12.70
N VAL A 30 -6.93 19.16 -13.26
CA VAL A 30 -7.00 17.93 -12.50
C VAL A 30 -5.63 17.80 -11.85
N PHE A 31 -5.52 18.19 -10.58
CA PHE A 31 -4.31 17.97 -9.81
C PHE A 31 -4.16 16.46 -9.68
N ALA A 32 -3.15 15.91 -10.33
CA ALA A 32 -2.77 14.53 -10.11
C ALA A 32 -2.43 14.36 -8.63
N LEU A 33 -2.91 13.27 -8.01
CA LEU A 33 -2.63 12.96 -6.60
C LEU A 33 -1.13 12.92 -6.38
N SER A 34 -0.67 13.54 -5.31
CA SER A 34 0.71 13.41 -4.86
C SER A 34 0.98 12.00 -4.29
N GLY A 35 2.24 11.60 -4.20
CA GLY A 35 2.62 10.34 -3.58
C GLY A 35 2.13 10.23 -2.13
N ARG A 36 2.12 11.33 -1.38
CA ARG A 36 1.63 11.40 -0.01
C ARG A 36 0.11 11.18 0.06
N GLU A 37 -0.68 11.89 -0.73
CA GLU A 37 -2.14 11.74 -0.78
C GLU A 37 -2.56 10.32 -1.17
N ILE A 38 -1.83 9.66 -2.07
CA ILE A 38 -2.09 8.25 -2.41
C ILE A 38 -1.86 7.36 -1.19
N MET A 39 -0.78 7.56 -0.44
CA MET A 39 -0.48 6.76 0.75
C MET A 39 -1.47 7.02 1.89
N GLU A 40 -1.97 8.24 2.05
CA GLU A 40 -3.07 8.55 2.98
C GLU A 40 -4.34 7.76 2.63
N LYS A 41 -4.68 7.67 1.35
CA LYS A 41 -5.81 6.84 0.88
C LYS A 41 -5.57 5.33 1.08
N VAL A 42 -4.33 4.87 0.99
CA VAL A 42 -3.95 3.49 1.35
C VAL A 42 -4.26 3.22 2.83
N ASN A 43 -3.84 4.11 3.73
CA ASN A 43 -4.06 3.96 5.16
C ASN A 43 -5.54 4.17 5.58
N ALA A 44 -6.27 5.03 4.84
CA ALA A 44 -7.69 5.29 5.09
C ALA A 44 -8.62 4.21 4.54
N ARG A 45 -8.08 3.17 3.89
CA ARG A 45 -8.89 2.07 3.35
C ARG A 45 -9.60 1.32 4.48
N ASP A 46 -10.88 1.06 4.29
CA ASP A 46 -11.64 0.23 5.23
C ASP A 46 -11.17 -1.23 5.15
N GLU A 47 -10.64 -1.73 6.25
CA GLU A 47 -10.19 -3.12 6.42
C GLU A 47 -11.10 -3.90 7.39
N GLY A 48 -12.19 -3.26 7.85
CA GLY A 48 -13.10 -3.76 8.87
C GLY A 48 -12.53 -3.66 10.29
N ASP A 49 -13.41 -3.84 11.28
CA ASP A 49 -13.03 -3.70 12.70
C ASP A 49 -12.35 -4.94 13.26
N ARG A 50 -12.58 -6.10 12.67
CA ARG A 50 -12.02 -7.39 13.08
C ARG A 50 -11.66 -8.22 11.88
N SER A 51 -10.56 -8.95 11.99
CA SER A 51 -10.15 -9.90 10.98
C SER A 51 -9.68 -11.19 11.61
N THR A 52 -9.89 -12.29 10.91
CA THR A 52 -9.32 -13.60 11.23
C THR A 52 -8.85 -14.23 9.93
N GLY A 53 -7.66 -14.79 9.94
CA GLY A 53 -7.09 -15.41 8.75
C GLY A 53 -6.21 -16.60 9.08
N GLU A 54 -6.08 -17.49 8.13
CA GLU A 54 -5.06 -18.53 8.12
C GLU A 54 -4.08 -18.22 6.99
N MET A 55 -2.79 -18.41 7.29
CA MET A 55 -1.75 -18.18 6.29
C MET A 55 -0.68 -19.27 6.34
N GLU A 56 -0.03 -19.46 5.22
CA GLU A 56 1.18 -20.25 5.11
C GLU A 56 2.38 -19.34 4.84
N MET A 57 3.40 -19.48 5.66
CA MET A 57 4.71 -18.86 5.43
C MET A 57 5.67 -19.91 4.90
N ILE A 58 6.12 -19.76 3.67
CA ILE A 58 7.06 -20.67 3.02
C ILE A 58 8.44 -20.01 3.02
N LEU A 59 9.36 -20.53 3.80
CA LEU A 59 10.76 -20.13 3.81
C LEU A 59 11.52 -20.99 2.81
N ILE A 60 12.23 -20.36 1.88
CA ILE A 60 12.99 -21.04 0.83
C ILE A 60 14.46 -20.68 1.00
N ASP A 61 15.32 -21.65 1.26
CA ASP A 61 16.75 -21.41 1.39
C ASP A 61 17.45 -21.29 0.02
N LYS A 62 18.74 -20.98 0.03
CA LYS A 62 19.57 -20.81 -1.17
C LYS A 62 19.65 -22.07 -2.04
N LYS A 63 19.37 -23.25 -1.48
CA LYS A 63 19.36 -24.55 -2.17
C LYS A 63 17.96 -24.93 -2.64
N GLY A 64 16.97 -24.07 -2.44
CA GLY A 64 15.57 -24.31 -2.82
C GLY A 64 14.80 -25.18 -1.82
N LYS A 65 15.38 -25.57 -0.69
CA LYS A 65 14.70 -26.33 0.36
C LYS A 65 13.63 -25.45 1.01
N LYS A 66 12.42 -25.97 1.09
CA LYS A 66 11.26 -25.28 1.65
C LYS A 66 10.98 -25.70 3.08
N ARG A 67 10.64 -24.72 3.93
CA ARG A 67 10.04 -24.96 5.24
C ARG A 67 8.71 -24.22 5.28
N VAL A 68 7.64 -24.96 5.52
CA VAL A 68 6.28 -24.41 5.54
C VAL A 68 5.85 -24.24 7.00
N ARG A 69 5.34 -23.06 7.33
CA ARG A 69 4.75 -22.75 8.63
C ARG A 69 3.30 -22.36 8.43
N LYS A 70 2.41 -22.97 9.17
CA LYS A 70 0.99 -22.57 9.20
C LYS A 70 0.76 -21.64 10.37
N LEU A 71 0.03 -20.57 10.11
CA LEU A 71 -0.23 -19.52 11.08
C LEU A 71 -1.72 -19.18 11.10
N LYS A 72 -2.21 -18.75 12.26
CA LYS A 72 -3.51 -18.14 12.41
C LYS A 72 -3.34 -16.72 12.91
N THR A 73 -4.04 -15.77 12.28
CA THR A 73 -3.95 -14.35 12.58
C THR A 73 -5.30 -13.83 13.03
N PHE A 74 -5.26 -12.90 13.96
CA PHE A 74 -6.41 -12.16 14.45
C PHE A 74 -6.07 -10.68 14.43
N GLY A 75 -6.93 -9.86 13.90
CA GLY A 75 -6.83 -8.41 13.90
C GLY A 75 -8.04 -7.78 14.56
N ARG A 76 -7.83 -6.64 15.22
CA ARG A 76 -8.89 -5.84 15.81
C ARG A 76 -8.50 -4.38 15.79
N LYS A 77 -9.41 -3.50 15.36
CA LYS A 77 -9.30 -2.07 15.61
C LYS A 77 -9.75 -1.75 17.03
N LYS A 78 -9.01 -0.86 17.69
CA LYS A 78 -9.38 -0.25 18.96
C LYS A 78 -9.18 1.25 18.80
N ASP A 79 -10.28 1.97 18.65
CA ASP A 79 -10.28 3.37 18.26
C ASP A 79 -9.56 3.57 16.90
N LYS A 80 -8.44 4.25 16.90
CA LYS A 80 -7.59 4.44 15.71
C LYS A 80 -6.43 3.46 15.62
N ASP A 81 -6.16 2.70 16.67
CA ASP A 81 -5.05 1.75 16.75
C ASP A 81 -5.46 0.38 16.18
N THR A 82 -4.48 -0.36 15.68
CA THR A 82 -4.68 -1.74 15.22
C THR A 82 -3.92 -2.71 16.13
N LEU A 83 -4.64 -3.69 16.66
CA LEU A 83 -4.06 -4.78 17.42
C LEU A 83 -4.07 -6.03 16.57
N SER A 84 -2.94 -6.70 16.46
CA SER A 84 -2.84 -7.98 15.77
C SER A 84 -2.18 -9.05 16.62
N LEU A 85 -2.68 -10.27 16.49
CA LEU A 85 -2.13 -11.44 17.17
C LEU A 85 -1.97 -12.56 16.16
N MET A 86 -0.79 -13.15 16.13
CA MET A 86 -0.44 -14.24 15.23
C MET A 86 0.03 -15.44 16.07
N PHE A 87 -0.48 -16.62 15.74
CA PHE A 87 -0.03 -17.88 16.31
C PHE A 87 0.54 -18.79 15.24
N PHE A 88 1.68 -19.40 15.52
CA PHE A 88 2.24 -20.46 14.70
C PHE A 88 1.58 -21.80 15.10
N LEU A 89 0.96 -22.46 14.14
CA LEU A 89 0.25 -23.73 14.34
C LEU A 89 1.15 -24.92 14.06
N SER A 90 2.08 -24.78 13.11
CA SER A 90 3.05 -25.80 12.72
C SER A 90 4.28 -25.17 12.05
N PRO A 91 5.41 -25.89 11.96
CA PRO A 91 5.72 -27.21 12.51
C PRO A 91 6.01 -27.16 14.02
N ALA A 92 6.37 -28.30 14.60
CA ALA A 92 6.54 -28.46 16.06
C ALA A 92 7.56 -27.50 16.70
N ASP A 93 8.63 -27.15 15.97
CA ASP A 93 9.71 -26.25 16.43
C ASP A 93 9.25 -24.81 16.68
N VAL A 94 8.17 -24.37 16.02
CA VAL A 94 7.58 -23.02 16.18
C VAL A 94 6.16 -23.04 16.71
N LYS A 95 5.56 -24.22 16.88
CA LYS A 95 4.17 -24.36 17.32
C LYS A 95 3.93 -23.63 18.64
N ASN A 96 2.76 -22.97 18.72
CA ASN A 96 2.33 -22.14 19.86
C ASN A 96 3.19 -20.89 20.12
N THR A 97 4.14 -20.56 19.24
CA THR A 97 4.76 -19.23 19.27
C THR A 97 3.68 -18.20 18.98
N GLY A 98 3.60 -17.17 19.82
CA GLY A 98 2.68 -16.05 19.66
C GLY A 98 3.42 -14.76 19.33
N PHE A 99 2.87 -13.96 18.44
CA PHE A 99 3.37 -12.62 18.13
C PHE A 99 2.24 -11.62 18.24
N LEU A 100 2.36 -10.68 19.17
CA LEU A 100 1.38 -9.62 19.43
C LEU A 100 1.96 -8.29 18.97
N THR A 101 1.13 -7.50 18.26
CA THR A 101 1.48 -6.16 17.81
C THR A 101 0.40 -5.17 18.24
N TYR A 102 0.82 -4.04 18.77
CA TYR A 102 0.03 -2.82 18.93
C TYR A 102 0.60 -1.81 17.94
N ASP A 103 -0.13 -1.56 16.87
CA ASP A 103 0.19 -0.61 15.80
C ASP A 103 -0.58 0.68 16.11
N TYR A 104 0.14 1.68 16.60
CA TYR A 104 -0.44 2.94 17.06
C TYR A 104 -0.62 3.92 15.90
N ASN A 105 -1.80 4.52 15.81
CA ASN A 105 -2.07 5.56 14.81
C ASN A 105 -1.47 6.94 15.18
N GLU A 106 -0.96 7.09 16.40
CA GLU A 106 -0.33 8.33 16.88
C GLU A 106 1.05 8.49 16.25
N SER A 107 1.22 9.59 15.46
CA SER A 107 2.49 9.88 14.80
C SER A 107 3.63 10.07 15.80
N GLY A 108 4.78 9.48 15.49
CA GLY A 108 5.97 9.52 16.35
C GLY A 108 5.97 8.54 17.50
N LYS A 109 4.86 7.84 17.75
CA LYS A 109 4.80 6.80 18.78
C LYS A 109 5.28 5.47 18.22
N ASP A 110 6.25 4.88 18.88
CA ASP A 110 6.77 3.55 18.51
C ASP A 110 5.73 2.46 18.82
N ASP A 111 5.42 1.62 17.82
CA ASP A 111 4.58 0.45 18.01
C ASP A 111 5.17 -0.53 19.02
N ASP A 112 4.31 -1.23 19.73
CA ASP A 112 4.72 -2.27 20.64
C ASP A 112 4.57 -3.66 20.04
N GLN A 113 5.58 -4.47 20.19
CA GLN A 113 5.62 -5.84 19.66
C GLN A 113 6.17 -6.81 20.71
N TRP A 114 5.50 -7.96 20.85
CA TRP A 114 5.92 -9.01 21.79
C TRP A 114 5.92 -10.37 21.09
N LEU A 115 6.98 -11.12 21.34
CA LEU A 115 7.15 -12.48 20.89
C LEU A 115 7.11 -13.43 22.08
N TYR A 116 6.09 -14.29 22.16
CA TYR A 116 6.02 -15.38 23.11
C TYR A 116 6.72 -16.63 22.56
N LEU A 117 7.65 -17.16 23.30
CA LEU A 117 8.44 -18.35 22.98
C LEU A 117 8.06 -19.50 23.93
N PRO A 118 7.24 -20.47 23.48
CA PRO A 118 6.71 -21.52 24.34
C PRO A 118 7.79 -22.42 24.94
N ALA A 119 8.84 -22.72 24.20
CA ALA A 119 9.96 -23.52 24.67
C ALA A 119 10.69 -22.90 25.89
N LEU A 120 10.67 -21.57 25.97
CA LEU A 120 11.27 -20.81 27.07
C LEU A 120 10.23 -20.33 28.09
N ARG A 121 8.95 -20.52 27.84
CA ARG A 121 7.81 -19.93 28.59
C ARG A 121 7.97 -18.43 28.86
N LYS A 122 8.58 -17.71 27.92
CA LYS A 122 8.91 -16.29 28.06
C LYS A 122 8.31 -15.46 26.93
N THR A 123 7.90 -14.25 27.31
CA THR A 123 7.54 -13.20 26.37
C THR A 123 8.70 -12.20 26.27
N LYS A 124 9.16 -11.95 25.04
CA LYS A 124 10.20 -10.96 24.76
C LYS A 124 9.54 -9.77 24.07
N ARG A 125 9.71 -8.57 24.59
CA ARG A 125 9.37 -7.33 23.87
C ARG A 125 10.44 -7.05 22.81
N ILE A 126 10.02 -6.70 21.60
CA ILE A 126 10.91 -6.28 20.51
C ILE A 126 11.18 -4.79 20.72
N ALA A 127 12.42 -4.45 21.02
CA ALA A 127 12.80 -3.04 21.18
C ALA A 127 12.73 -2.29 19.82
N ALA A 128 12.47 -0.98 19.85
CA ALA A 128 12.39 -0.17 18.64
C ALA A 128 13.64 -0.31 17.74
N GLY A 129 14.82 -0.35 18.33
CA GLY A 129 16.08 -0.55 17.60
C GLY A 129 16.26 -1.95 16.98
N ASP A 130 15.50 -2.96 17.42
CA ASP A 130 15.56 -4.34 16.95
C ASP A 130 14.54 -4.63 15.84
N LYS A 131 13.63 -3.69 15.53
CA LYS A 131 12.56 -3.89 14.53
C LYS A 131 13.08 -4.17 13.12
N SER A 132 14.30 -3.77 12.78
CA SER A 132 14.96 -4.14 11.51
C SER A 132 15.46 -5.59 11.47
N GLY A 133 15.38 -6.31 12.60
CA GLY A 133 15.72 -7.72 12.69
C GLY A 133 14.77 -8.62 11.90
N SER A 134 15.26 -9.82 11.54
CA SER A 134 14.47 -10.81 10.78
C SER A 134 13.33 -11.35 11.63
N PHE A 135 12.09 -11.27 11.10
CA PHE A 135 10.92 -11.88 11.74
C PHE A 135 10.96 -13.40 11.59
N MET A 136 11.17 -14.08 12.71
CA MET A 136 11.15 -15.53 12.79
C MET A 136 12.05 -16.24 11.75
N GLY A 137 13.18 -15.62 11.39
CA GLY A 137 14.13 -16.17 10.42
C GLY A 137 13.66 -16.10 8.96
N SER A 138 12.64 -15.29 8.67
CA SER A 138 12.19 -14.98 7.31
C SER A 138 12.95 -13.78 6.73
N ASP A 139 12.67 -13.43 5.48
CA ASP A 139 13.15 -12.18 4.87
C ASP A 139 12.33 -10.96 5.31
N LEU A 140 11.23 -11.12 6.02
CA LEU A 140 10.50 -10.01 6.62
C LEU A 140 11.22 -9.51 7.87
N ASN A 141 11.12 -8.22 8.15
CA ASN A 141 11.56 -7.61 9.41
C ASN A 141 10.38 -7.52 10.39
N TYR A 142 10.66 -7.31 11.67
CA TYR A 142 9.60 -6.95 12.63
C TYR A 142 8.90 -5.65 12.23
N SER A 143 9.62 -4.68 11.64
CA SER A 143 9.03 -3.44 11.08
C SER A 143 8.06 -3.65 9.91
N ASP A 144 8.09 -4.82 9.26
CA ASP A 144 7.13 -5.15 8.20
C ASP A 144 5.77 -5.62 8.75
N MET A 145 5.65 -5.75 10.07
CA MET A 145 4.44 -6.23 10.77
C MET A 145 3.54 -5.09 11.25
N THR A 146 3.90 -3.84 11.01
CA THR A 146 3.13 -2.64 11.34
C THR A 146 2.99 -1.72 10.15
N THR A 147 2.06 -0.78 10.23
CA THR A 147 1.85 0.26 9.23
C THR A 147 2.94 1.33 9.40
N PRO A 148 3.65 1.73 8.34
CA PRO A 148 4.59 2.83 8.44
C PRO A 148 3.90 4.15 8.79
N ASP A 149 4.42 4.88 9.78
CA ASP A 149 4.00 6.25 10.05
C ASP A 149 4.33 7.13 8.83
N LEU A 150 3.29 7.66 8.18
CA LEU A 150 3.45 8.46 6.96
C LEU A 150 4.28 9.72 7.17
N ASP A 151 4.32 10.26 8.38
CA ASP A 151 5.03 11.49 8.70
C ASP A 151 6.55 11.30 8.77
N LEU A 152 6.99 10.06 8.92
CA LEU A 152 8.42 9.70 8.95
C LEU A 152 9.04 9.46 7.57
N TYR A 153 8.25 9.57 6.48
CA TYR A 153 8.71 9.31 5.12
C TYR A 153 8.37 10.43 4.15
N ASP A 154 9.23 10.61 3.16
CA ASP A 154 8.96 11.39 1.95
C ASP A 154 8.42 10.47 0.86
N TYR A 155 7.24 10.79 0.33
CA TYR A 155 6.57 10.04 -0.73
C TYR A 155 6.58 10.81 -2.04
N THR A 156 7.18 10.23 -3.08
CA THR A 156 7.23 10.79 -4.43
C THR A 156 6.47 9.89 -5.38
N LEU A 157 5.45 10.41 -6.05
CA LEU A 157 4.85 9.73 -7.20
C LEU A 157 5.88 9.75 -8.35
N MET A 158 6.36 8.58 -8.75
CA MET A 158 7.35 8.45 -9.81
C MET A 158 6.69 8.42 -11.20
N LYS A 159 5.67 7.59 -11.34
CA LYS A 159 4.88 7.44 -12.57
C LYS A 159 3.64 6.58 -12.33
N GLU A 160 2.75 6.61 -13.29
CA GLU A 160 1.71 5.62 -13.48
C GLU A 160 2.23 4.51 -14.41
N THR A 161 1.86 3.28 -14.16
CA THR A 161 2.30 2.11 -14.92
C THR A 161 1.33 0.95 -14.73
N GLU A 162 1.69 -0.22 -15.23
CA GLU A 162 0.89 -1.42 -15.10
C GLU A 162 1.70 -2.55 -14.47
N VAL A 163 1.06 -3.33 -13.61
CA VAL A 163 1.61 -4.55 -13.01
C VAL A 163 0.57 -5.66 -13.12
N ARG A 164 0.85 -6.67 -13.93
CA ARG A 164 -0.04 -7.83 -14.18
C ARG A 164 -1.47 -7.42 -14.54
N GLY A 165 -1.64 -6.52 -15.51
CA GLY A 165 -2.95 -6.05 -15.97
C GLY A 165 -3.64 -5.04 -15.05
N ASN A 166 -3.01 -4.64 -13.93
CA ASN A 166 -3.57 -3.65 -13.03
C ASN A 166 -2.86 -2.30 -13.21
N LYS A 167 -3.62 -1.23 -13.43
CA LYS A 167 -3.10 0.14 -13.38
C LYS A 167 -2.65 0.47 -11.97
N VAL A 168 -1.43 0.99 -11.82
CA VAL A 168 -0.83 1.28 -10.53
C VAL A 168 -0.10 2.62 -10.54
N TRP A 169 -0.06 3.25 -9.37
CA TRP A 169 0.90 4.29 -9.05
C TRP A 169 2.20 3.65 -8.53
N GLN A 170 3.33 4.06 -9.08
CA GLN A 170 4.65 3.71 -8.59
C GLN A 170 5.14 4.84 -7.70
N ILE A 171 5.28 4.57 -6.40
CA ILE A 171 5.61 5.55 -5.38
C ILE A 171 6.95 5.19 -4.77
N LYS A 172 7.85 6.18 -4.71
CA LYS A 172 9.10 6.09 -3.95
C LYS A 172 8.84 6.61 -2.54
N ALA A 173 9.20 5.82 -1.52
CA ALA A 173 9.19 6.18 -0.12
C ALA A 173 10.63 6.19 0.42
N VAL A 174 11.03 7.28 1.07
CA VAL A 174 12.36 7.47 1.66
C VAL A 174 12.19 7.91 3.10
N PRO A 175 12.83 7.23 4.08
CA PRO A 175 12.83 7.69 5.46
C PRO A 175 13.42 9.11 5.57
N LYS A 176 12.77 10.00 6.32
CA LYS A 176 13.23 11.37 6.56
C LYS A 176 14.48 11.44 7.45
N SER A 177 14.74 10.39 8.23
CA SER A 177 15.87 10.35 9.14
C SER A 177 16.69 9.06 9.00
N LYS A 178 17.96 9.14 9.43
CA LYS A 178 18.84 7.95 9.51
C LYS A 178 18.35 6.96 10.57
N ASP A 179 17.71 7.45 11.63
CA ASP A 179 17.16 6.62 12.69
C ASP A 179 15.98 5.81 12.19
N GLU A 180 15.07 6.41 11.43
CA GLU A 180 13.96 5.68 10.81
C GLU A 180 14.47 4.64 9.80
N ALA A 181 15.46 5.00 8.97
CA ALA A 181 16.10 4.03 8.07
C ALA A 181 16.76 2.84 8.81
N LYS A 182 17.29 3.08 10.03
CA LYS A 182 17.84 2.04 10.89
C LYS A 182 16.75 1.20 11.54
N LYS A 183 15.69 1.82 12.07
CA LYS A 183 14.55 1.16 12.72
C LYS A 183 13.77 0.29 11.74
N SER A 184 13.39 0.83 10.58
CA SER A 184 12.69 0.07 9.54
C SER A 184 13.58 -0.97 8.86
N GLY A 185 14.90 -0.75 8.83
CA GLY A 185 15.85 -1.59 8.12
C GLY A 185 15.94 -1.30 6.63
N TYR A 186 15.31 -0.22 6.14
CA TYR A 186 15.26 0.14 4.73
C TYR A 186 15.76 1.56 4.48
N SER A 187 16.60 1.75 3.45
CA SER A 187 17.05 3.08 3.02
C SER A 187 16.07 3.76 2.08
N LYS A 188 15.28 3.00 1.34
CA LYS A 188 14.17 3.44 0.49
C LYS A 188 13.29 2.26 0.12
N SER A 189 12.08 2.56 -0.33
CA SER A 189 11.16 1.60 -0.94
C SER A 189 10.56 2.16 -2.22
N VAL A 190 10.21 1.29 -3.16
CA VAL A 190 9.36 1.60 -4.31
C VAL A 190 8.14 0.72 -4.21
N ILE A 191 6.96 1.33 -4.11
CA ILE A 191 5.69 0.71 -3.79
C ILE A 191 4.77 0.86 -5.00
N PHE A 192 4.02 -0.17 -5.32
CA PHE A 192 3.07 -0.19 -6.44
C PHE A 192 1.67 -0.36 -5.88
N ILE A 193 0.88 0.70 -5.98
CA ILE A 193 -0.48 0.80 -5.42
C ILE A 193 -1.49 0.75 -6.57
N ARG A 194 -2.48 -0.12 -6.49
CA ARG A 194 -3.56 -0.19 -7.46
C ARG A 194 -4.40 1.07 -7.45
N GLN A 195 -4.77 1.55 -8.65
CA GLN A 195 -5.54 2.79 -8.81
C GLN A 195 -7.02 2.63 -8.47
N ASP A 196 -7.56 1.42 -8.59
CA ASP A 196 -8.97 1.13 -8.39
C ASP A 196 -9.37 0.93 -6.92
N ASN A 197 -8.43 0.52 -6.05
CA ASN A 197 -8.75 0.13 -4.67
C ASN A 197 -7.67 0.43 -3.64
N TYR A 198 -6.61 1.15 -4.02
CA TYR A 198 -5.50 1.55 -3.16
C TYR A 198 -4.76 0.39 -2.46
N VAL A 199 -4.87 -0.83 -2.99
CA VAL A 199 -4.14 -1.98 -2.44
C VAL A 199 -2.72 -2.01 -2.99
N MET A 200 -1.74 -2.16 -2.10
CA MET A 200 -0.36 -2.42 -2.48
C MET A 200 -0.24 -3.84 -3.04
N ILE A 201 0.25 -3.98 -4.27
CA ILE A 201 0.43 -5.29 -4.92
C ILE A 201 1.89 -5.67 -5.12
N ARG A 202 2.80 -4.71 -5.00
CA ARG A 202 4.24 -4.95 -5.08
C ARG A 202 5.00 -3.91 -4.28
N ALA A 203 6.11 -4.31 -3.67
CA ALA A 203 7.10 -3.40 -3.15
C ALA A 203 8.51 -3.93 -3.41
N VAL A 204 9.43 -3.02 -3.68
CA VAL A 204 10.87 -3.27 -3.72
C VAL A 204 11.50 -2.43 -2.63
N ARG A 205 12.20 -3.05 -1.69
CA ARG A 205 12.79 -2.38 -0.53
C ARG A 205 14.30 -2.54 -0.52
N TRP A 206 15.05 -1.45 -0.43
CA TRP A 206 16.51 -1.45 -0.33
C TRP A 206 16.92 -1.57 1.12
N VAL A 207 17.58 -2.67 1.46
CA VAL A 207 18.01 -2.95 2.84
C VAL A 207 19.07 -1.94 3.26
N HIS A 208 18.85 -1.30 4.40
CA HIS A 208 19.77 -0.30 4.95
C HIS A 208 21.18 -0.87 5.16
N LYS A 209 22.20 -0.15 4.71
CA LYS A 209 23.63 -0.53 4.78
C LYS A 209 23.98 -1.90 4.18
N LYS A 210 23.14 -2.46 3.29
CA LYS A 210 23.42 -3.73 2.59
C LYS A 210 23.17 -3.57 1.10
N ARG A 211 23.97 -4.26 0.27
CA ARG A 211 23.80 -4.27 -1.19
C ARG A 211 22.77 -5.34 -1.60
N ARG A 212 21.58 -5.32 -1.00
CA ARG A 212 20.51 -6.23 -1.37
C ARG A 212 19.14 -5.56 -1.31
N ASN A 213 18.24 -6.06 -2.12
CA ASN A 213 16.85 -5.65 -2.14
C ASN A 213 15.96 -6.79 -1.64
N LYS A 214 14.81 -6.46 -1.08
CA LYS A 214 13.71 -7.38 -0.82
C LYS A 214 12.58 -7.07 -1.79
N TYR A 215 11.92 -8.11 -2.26
CA TYR A 215 10.76 -8.01 -3.13
C TYR A 215 9.55 -8.57 -2.40
N LEU A 216 8.53 -7.76 -2.27
CA LEU A 216 7.19 -8.18 -1.84
C LEU A 216 6.28 -8.16 -3.06
N ASP A 217 5.55 -9.23 -3.29
CA ASP A 217 4.71 -9.38 -4.48
C ASP A 217 3.43 -10.15 -4.14
N VAL A 218 2.28 -9.48 -4.26
CA VAL A 218 0.96 -10.06 -4.06
C VAL A 218 0.53 -10.75 -5.35
N LYS A 219 0.45 -12.07 -5.33
CA LYS A 219 0.14 -12.85 -6.54
C LYS A 219 -1.34 -12.83 -6.93
N LYS A 220 -2.24 -12.83 -5.95
CA LYS A 220 -3.68 -12.87 -6.17
C LYS A 220 -4.41 -12.10 -5.08
N LEU A 221 -5.40 -11.31 -5.47
CA LEU A 221 -6.40 -10.70 -4.59
C LEU A 221 -7.76 -11.26 -4.98
N VAL A 222 -8.55 -11.62 -4.00
CA VAL A 222 -9.93 -12.10 -4.18
C VAL A 222 -10.83 -11.22 -3.33
N LYS A 223 -11.90 -10.72 -3.93
CA LYS A 223 -12.98 -10.07 -3.19
C LYS A 223 -13.85 -11.19 -2.60
N ILE A 224 -14.12 -11.11 -1.31
CA ILE A 224 -15.05 -12.00 -0.63
C ILE A 224 -16.28 -11.17 -0.35
N ASP A 225 -17.38 -11.49 -1.00
CA ASP A 225 -18.67 -10.89 -0.70
C ASP A 225 -19.18 -11.50 0.62
N ARG A 226 -19.59 -10.63 1.54
CA ARG A 226 -20.17 -11.00 2.85
C ARG A 226 -21.67 -10.95 2.75
#